data_e6b8359eb0af00d0982289822ceea6f9
#
_entry.id   e6b8359eb0af00d0982289822ceea6f9
#
_cell.length_a   1.000
_cell.length_b   1.000
_cell.length_c   1.000
_cell.angle_alpha   90.00
_cell.angle_beta   90.00
_cell.angle_gamma   90.00
#
_symmetry.space_group_name_H-M   'P 1'
#
loop_
_entity.id
_entity.type
_entity.pdbx_description
1 polymer ?
#
loop_
_entity_poly.entity_id
_entity_poly.type
_entity_poly.pdbx_seq_one_letter_code
_entity_poly.pdbx_strand_id
1 'polypeptide(L)'
;MQIARLSPRPGVPFGMVVGGILAVTLLLLIGRAEAHGIAGNRFFVGTLTFDDPAVNDELSSTFSALRRNAPGGTAFERQLTTETSRLLTPNLAIGAETNWIDRGGHNPSGASGVDGLRLNLKGLVFRDDPREMLLSVGLEWGLPGVGRRQLEAHGAITPGLFFGKGFGDLPDGLAALRPFAVTGAFGWERPTGRGPATDVVHWGASLQFSTLYLTGRFTGGPPLQEPLFQWLPLVELAGDTPRRGKTVMTINPGIAYVGDSYQIAAELILPLNREAGRASGLMVKLLLFTDDLLPSLFGKPLFAD
;
A
#
# COMPACT_ATOMS: atom_id res chain seq x y z
N MET A 1 41.38 30.80 -7.48
CA MET A 1 40.29 29.86 -7.90
C MET A 1 40.46 28.61 -7.08
N GLN A 2 39.81 28.55 -5.90
CA GLN A 2 39.93 27.45 -4.94
C GLN A 2 38.85 26.45 -5.23
N ILE A 3 39.25 25.21 -5.58
CA ILE A 3 38.35 24.08 -5.82
C ILE A 3 38.03 23.50 -4.43
N ALA A 4 36.78 23.71 -3.96
CA ALA A 4 36.29 23.10 -2.74
C ALA A 4 36.20 21.57 -2.94
N ARG A 5 36.98 20.79 -2.21
CA ARG A 5 36.88 19.34 -2.13
C ARG A 5 35.62 18.99 -1.35
N LEU A 6 34.65 18.41 -2.04
CA LEU A 6 33.50 17.79 -1.40
C LEU A 6 33.98 16.50 -0.71
N SER A 7 33.88 16.44 0.62
CA SER A 7 34.13 15.24 1.39
C SER A 7 33.07 14.17 1.09
N PRO A 8 33.44 12.89 0.95
CA PRO A 8 32.47 11.82 0.78
C PRO A 8 31.61 11.68 2.04
N ARG A 9 30.28 11.73 1.89
CA ARG A 9 29.34 11.42 2.98
C ARG A 9 29.47 9.94 3.33
N PRO A 10 29.47 9.57 4.63
CA PRO A 10 29.49 8.17 5.03
C PRO A 10 28.20 7.50 4.53
N GLY A 11 28.33 6.53 3.63
CA GLY A 11 27.25 5.62 3.27
C GLY A 11 26.87 4.78 4.49
N VAL A 12 25.59 4.41 4.60
CA VAL A 12 25.14 3.43 5.60
C VAL A 12 25.96 2.16 5.38
N PRO A 13 26.70 1.67 6.38
CA PRO A 13 27.52 0.48 6.21
C PRO A 13 26.61 -0.72 5.87
N PHE A 14 26.98 -1.48 4.83
CA PHE A 14 26.25 -2.65 4.36
C PHE A 14 25.89 -3.64 5.48
N GLY A 15 26.75 -3.77 6.51
CA GLY A 15 26.48 -4.55 7.71
C GLY A 15 25.28 -4.10 8.55
N MET A 16 24.94 -2.80 8.55
CA MET A 16 23.75 -2.29 9.26
C MET A 16 22.45 -2.67 8.55
N VAL A 17 22.45 -2.69 7.23
CA VAL A 17 21.29 -3.10 6.43
C VAL A 17 21.05 -4.61 6.57
N VAL A 18 22.11 -5.41 6.48
CA VAL A 18 22.05 -6.87 6.66
C VAL A 18 21.68 -7.25 8.09
N GLY A 19 22.22 -6.56 9.10
CA GLY A 19 21.88 -6.78 10.51
C GLY A 19 20.41 -6.42 10.82
N GLY A 20 19.87 -5.37 10.22
CA GLY A 20 18.46 -4.99 10.32
C GLY A 20 17.52 -6.04 9.72
N ILE A 21 17.86 -6.56 8.55
CA ILE A 21 17.09 -7.61 7.88
C ILE A 21 17.11 -8.91 8.70
N LEU A 22 18.27 -9.32 9.25
CA LEU A 22 18.38 -10.52 10.10
C LEU A 22 17.57 -10.37 11.41
N ALA A 23 17.58 -9.21 12.03
CA ALA A 23 16.81 -8.94 13.27
C ALA A 23 15.30 -8.97 13.02
N VAL A 24 14.83 -8.44 11.88
CA VAL A 24 13.42 -8.51 11.47
C VAL A 24 13.03 -9.96 11.16
N THR A 25 13.89 -10.72 10.50
CA THR A 25 13.62 -12.14 10.17
C THR A 25 13.52 -13.01 11.42
N LEU A 26 14.28 -12.73 12.49
CA LEU A 26 14.24 -13.50 13.74
C LEU A 26 12.97 -13.22 14.58
N LEU A 27 12.36 -12.03 14.45
CA LEU A 27 11.11 -11.66 15.15
C LEU A 27 9.85 -12.26 14.51
N LEU A 28 9.94 -12.78 13.27
CA LEU A 28 8.80 -13.22 12.45
C LEU A 28 8.45 -14.72 12.60
N LEU A 29 9.08 -15.44 13.52
CA LEU A 29 8.94 -16.90 13.63
C LEU A 29 7.76 -17.40 14.48
N ILE A 30 6.84 -16.54 14.93
CA ILE A 30 5.76 -16.96 15.85
C ILE A 30 4.40 -16.45 15.36
N GLY A 31 3.59 -17.34 14.80
CA GLY A 31 2.17 -17.08 14.53
C GLY A 31 1.57 -17.94 13.41
N ARG A 32 0.29 -18.27 13.49
CA ARG A 32 -0.52 -18.79 12.38
C ARG A 32 -0.96 -17.60 11.53
N ALA A 33 -0.63 -17.60 10.25
CA ALA A 33 -1.24 -16.68 9.28
C ALA A 33 -2.66 -17.19 8.97
N GLU A 34 -3.62 -16.30 9.06
CA GLU A 34 -4.89 -16.43 8.35
C GLU A 34 -4.80 -15.50 7.15
N ALA A 35 -5.13 -16.00 5.97
CA ALA A 35 -5.17 -15.24 4.74
C ALA A 35 -6.13 -14.03 4.87
N HIS A 36 -5.99 -13.02 4.00
CA HIS A 36 -6.95 -11.93 3.77
C HIS A 36 -6.97 -10.74 4.74
N GLY A 37 -5.88 -10.40 5.40
CA GLY A 37 -5.86 -9.20 6.25
C GLY A 37 -6.90 -9.20 7.36
N ILE A 38 -7.18 -10.37 7.93
CA ILE A 38 -8.17 -10.55 9.00
C ILE A 38 -7.46 -10.47 10.35
N ALA A 39 -8.04 -9.71 11.29
CA ALA A 39 -7.70 -9.77 12.70
C ALA A 39 -9.00 -9.95 13.51
N GLY A 40 -9.14 -11.09 14.16
CA GLY A 40 -10.37 -11.45 14.87
C GLY A 40 -11.58 -11.44 13.94
N ASN A 41 -12.51 -10.54 14.20
CA ASN A 41 -13.73 -10.37 13.40
C ASN A 41 -13.64 -9.24 12.37
N ARG A 42 -12.47 -8.70 12.13
CA ARG A 42 -12.23 -7.57 11.21
C ARG A 42 -11.51 -8.01 9.97
N PHE A 43 -12.10 -7.74 8.83
CA PHE A 43 -11.43 -7.69 7.54
C PHE A 43 -10.94 -6.25 7.27
N PHE A 44 -9.66 -6.08 6.97
CA PHE A 44 -9.10 -4.81 6.52
C PHE A 44 -9.06 -4.79 4.99
N VAL A 45 -9.72 -3.80 4.42
CA VAL A 45 -9.78 -3.62 2.97
C VAL A 45 -8.39 -3.28 2.42
N GLY A 46 -7.99 -3.93 1.35
CA GLY A 46 -6.82 -3.52 0.58
C GLY A 46 -7.01 -2.12 0.01
N THR A 47 -6.21 -1.18 0.49
CA THR A 47 -6.24 0.24 0.14
C THR A 47 -5.77 0.47 -1.30
N LEU A 48 -6.08 1.64 -1.90
CA LEU A 48 -5.75 1.95 -3.29
C LEU A 48 -4.54 2.87 -3.40
N THR A 49 -4.39 3.83 -2.48
CA THR A 49 -3.35 4.87 -2.55
C THR A 49 -2.09 4.56 -1.75
N PHE A 50 -2.16 3.61 -0.84
CA PHE A 50 -1.03 3.10 -0.05
C PHE A 50 -1.26 1.62 0.26
N ASP A 51 -0.25 0.93 0.73
CA ASP A 51 -0.34 -0.49 1.04
C ASP A 51 -1.00 -0.73 2.41
N ASP A 52 -1.73 -1.82 2.55
CA ASP A 52 -2.44 -2.21 3.77
C ASP A 52 -1.56 -3.04 4.73
N PRO A 53 -1.99 -3.34 5.97
CA PRO A 53 -1.20 -4.11 6.92
C PRO A 53 -1.16 -5.62 6.67
N ALA A 54 -1.92 -6.14 5.70
CA ALA A 54 -2.00 -7.57 5.44
C ALA A 54 -0.69 -8.15 4.86
N VAL A 55 -0.43 -9.41 5.14
CA VAL A 55 0.69 -10.18 4.59
C VAL A 55 0.11 -11.46 4.00
N ASN A 56 -0.09 -11.49 2.68
CA ASN A 56 -0.92 -12.47 1.99
C ASN A 56 -0.29 -12.95 0.68
N ASP A 57 -0.86 -14.04 0.14
CA ASP A 57 -0.71 -14.46 -1.25
C ASP A 57 -1.73 -13.70 -2.10
N GLU A 58 -1.29 -12.73 -2.91
CA GLU A 58 -2.23 -11.91 -3.68
C GLU A 58 -1.64 -11.41 -5.01
N LEU A 59 -2.55 -11.06 -5.92
CA LEU A 59 -2.27 -10.36 -7.16
C LEU A 59 -3.20 -9.17 -7.26
N SER A 60 -2.66 -7.97 -7.40
CA SER A 60 -3.47 -6.77 -7.58
C SER A 60 -3.14 -6.04 -8.88
N SER A 61 -4.14 -5.36 -9.41
CA SER A 61 -3.98 -4.41 -10.51
C SER A 61 -4.78 -3.15 -10.20
N THR A 62 -4.09 -2.02 -10.14
CA THR A 62 -4.68 -0.71 -9.86
C THR A 62 -4.52 0.19 -11.06
N PHE A 63 -5.63 0.63 -11.63
CA PHE A 63 -5.65 1.64 -12.68
C PHE A 63 -5.99 3.00 -12.08
N SER A 64 -5.19 4.02 -12.40
CA SER A 64 -5.50 5.41 -12.07
C SER A 64 -5.52 6.29 -13.32
N ALA A 65 -6.40 7.28 -13.31
CA ALA A 65 -6.49 8.30 -14.35
C ALA A 65 -6.63 9.68 -13.69
N LEU A 66 -5.61 10.50 -13.82
CA LEU A 66 -5.55 11.85 -13.32
C LEU A 66 -5.68 12.85 -14.45
N ARG A 67 -6.45 13.89 -14.23
CA ARG A 67 -6.60 15.01 -15.16
C ARG A 67 -6.31 16.31 -14.42
N ARG A 68 -5.48 17.16 -15.01
CA ARG A 68 -5.13 18.49 -14.48
C ARG A 68 -5.13 19.55 -15.57
N ASN A 69 -5.43 20.77 -15.19
CA ASN A 69 -5.25 21.90 -16.07
C ASN A 69 -3.77 22.24 -16.22
N ALA A 70 -3.32 22.45 -17.47
CA ALA A 70 -1.96 22.82 -17.80
C ALA A 70 -1.97 24.09 -18.68
N PRO A 71 -0.86 24.84 -18.77
CA PRO A 71 -0.74 25.93 -19.73
C PRO A 71 -1.03 25.43 -21.16
N GLY A 72 -1.99 26.06 -21.82
CA GLY A 72 -2.40 25.69 -23.18
C GLY A 72 -3.49 24.62 -23.27
N GLY A 73 -3.93 23.98 -22.17
CA GLY A 73 -5.00 22.99 -22.25
C GLY A 73 -5.02 22.01 -21.07
N THR A 74 -5.31 20.75 -21.36
CA THR A 74 -5.41 19.69 -20.34
C THR A 74 -4.23 18.75 -20.47
N ALA A 75 -3.57 18.45 -19.35
CA ALA A 75 -2.65 17.34 -19.19
C ALA A 75 -3.38 16.15 -18.53
N PHE A 76 -2.97 14.94 -18.87
CA PHE A 76 -3.45 13.72 -18.20
C PHE A 76 -2.29 12.81 -17.85
N GLU A 77 -2.51 11.98 -16.84
CA GLU A 77 -1.65 10.86 -16.48
C GLU A 77 -2.53 9.64 -16.22
N ARG A 78 -2.18 8.53 -16.83
CA ARG A 78 -2.79 7.22 -16.60
C ARG A 78 -1.70 6.29 -16.12
N GLN A 79 -2.02 5.50 -15.12
CA GLN A 79 -1.10 4.52 -14.58
C GLN A 79 -1.82 3.19 -14.37
N LEU A 80 -1.15 2.10 -14.72
CA LEU A 80 -1.52 0.75 -14.35
C LEU A 80 -0.41 0.18 -13.49
N THR A 81 -0.70 -0.02 -12.22
CA THR A 81 0.18 -0.71 -11.26
C THR A 81 -0.25 -2.16 -11.16
N THR A 82 0.68 -3.08 -11.32
CA THR A 82 0.45 -4.51 -11.07
C THR A 82 1.43 -4.98 -10.01
N GLU A 83 0.90 -5.58 -8.97
CA GLU A 83 1.66 -6.10 -7.85
C GLU A 83 1.27 -7.55 -7.58
N THR A 84 2.24 -8.37 -7.20
CA THR A 84 2.02 -9.73 -6.71
C THR A 84 2.82 -9.95 -5.44
N SER A 85 2.25 -10.68 -4.50
CA SER A 85 2.94 -11.12 -3.29
C SER A 85 2.79 -12.63 -3.06
N ARG A 86 3.78 -13.20 -2.40
CA ARG A 86 3.86 -14.62 -2.08
C ARG A 86 4.35 -14.82 -0.65
N LEU A 87 3.62 -15.59 0.14
CA LEU A 87 4.03 -15.99 1.49
C LEU A 87 5.28 -16.86 1.45
N LEU A 88 6.34 -16.40 2.10
CA LEU A 88 7.53 -17.18 2.41
C LEU A 88 7.33 -17.99 3.69
N THR A 89 6.82 -17.35 4.73
CA THR A 89 6.39 -17.95 6.00
C THR A 89 4.99 -17.45 6.33
N PRO A 90 4.31 -17.96 7.34
CA PRO A 90 2.99 -17.45 7.74
C PRO A 90 2.92 -15.93 7.99
N ASN A 91 4.03 -15.30 8.31
CA ASN A 91 4.10 -13.87 8.67
C ASN A 91 5.03 -13.06 7.77
N LEU A 92 5.56 -13.63 6.68
CA LEU A 92 6.50 -12.95 5.79
C LEU A 92 6.15 -13.22 4.34
N ALA A 93 5.96 -12.17 3.56
CA ALA A 93 5.75 -12.25 2.13
C ALA A 93 6.85 -11.51 1.35
N ILE A 94 7.14 -11.99 0.16
CA ILE A 94 7.92 -11.31 -0.86
C ILE A 94 7.00 -10.93 -2.00
N GLY A 95 7.21 -9.77 -2.60
CA GLY A 95 6.42 -9.31 -3.72
C GLY A 95 7.23 -8.61 -4.79
N ALA A 96 6.55 -8.34 -5.89
CA ALA A 96 7.06 -7.57 -7.00
C ALA A 96 5.97 -6.66 -7.55
N GLU A 97 6.34 -5.42 -7.86
CA GLU A 97 5.47 -4.40 -8.43
C GLU A 97 6.07 -3.82 -9.70
N THR A 98 5.22 -3.55 -10.69
CA THR A 98 5.58 -2.80 -11.88
C THR A 98 4.49 -1.81 -12.23
N ASN A 99 4.89 -0.65 -12.79
CA ASN A 99 4.00 0.40 -13.21
C ASN A 99 4.15 0.66 -14.72
N TRP A 100 3.01 0.73 -15.42
CA TRP A 100 2.95 1.32 -16.73
C TRP A 100 2.30 2.70 -16.63
N ILE A 101 2.96 3.72 -17.18
CA ILE A 101 2.53 5.13 -17.11
C ILE A 101 2.35 5.68 -18.52
N ASP A 102 1.30 6.46 -18.71
CA ASP A 102 1.03 7.24 -19.91
C ASP A 102 0.74 8.70 -19.54
N ARG A 103 1.68 9.59 -19.88
CA ARG A 103 1.57 11.03 -19.70
C ARG A 103 1.35 11.70 -21.04
N GLY A 104 0.23 12.40 -21.20
CA GLY A 104 -0.13 13.00 -22.48
C GLY A 104 -0.89 14.33 -22.37
N GLY A 105 -1.46 14.78 -23.50
CA GLY A 105 -2.08 16.08 -23.61
C GLY A 105 -1.05 17.21 -23.59
N HIS A 106 -1.35 18.32 -22.92
CA HIS A 106 -0.42 19.45 -22.73
C HIS A 106 0.61 19.19 -21.61
N ASN A 107 1.05 17.94 -21.44
CA ASN A 107 2.12 17.59 -20.51
C ASN A 107 3.47 17.77 -21.22
N PRO A 108 4.35 18.68 -20.77
CA PRO A 108 5.66 18.90 -21.38
C PRO A 108 6.59 17.67 -21.26
N SER A 109 6.33 16.79 -20.32
CA SER A 109 7.06 15.54 -20.10
C SER A 109 6.30 14.34 -20.67
N GLY A 110 5.54 14.51 -21.74
CA GLY A 110 4.76 13.44 -22.37
C GLY A 110 5.61 12.21 -22.68
N ALA A 111 5.33 11.10 -22.01
CA ALA A 111 6.02 9.83 -22.16
C ALA A 111 5.08 8.69 -21.77
N SER A 112 5.25 7.54 -22.41
CA SER A 112 4.49 6.32 -22.11
C SER A 112 5.43 5.14 -22.04
N GLY A 113 5.22 4.24 -21.07
CA GLY A 113 6.04 3.04 -20.91
C GLY A 113 6.06 2.52 -19.46
N VAL A 114 6.91 1.53 -19.22
CA VAL A 114 7.15 0.97 -17.90
C VAL A 114 8.03 1.92 -17.09
N ASP A 115 7.63 2.20 -15.83
CA ASP A 115 8.35 3.08 -14.90
C ASP A 115 9.34 2.33 -14.00
N GLY A 116 9.39 1.03 -14.02
CA GLY A 116 10.36 0.28 -13.24
C GLY A 116 9.82 -1.03 -12.71
N LEU A 117 10.67 -1.67 -11.92
CA LEU A 117 10.35 -2.87 -11.15
C LEU A 117 10.74 -2.61 -9.69
N ARG A 118 9.82 -2.87 -8.77
CA ARG A 118 10.04 -2.84 -7.34
C ARG A 118 9.93 -4.25 -6.79
N LEU A 119 10.81 -4.57 -5.87
CA LEU A 119 10.73 -5.80 -5.07
C LEU A 119 10.38 -5.38 -3.64
N ASN A 120 9.46 -6.07 -3.02
CA ASN A 120 9.05 -5.80 -1.65
C ASN A 120 9.20 -7.04 -0.76
N LEU A 121 9.49 -6.79 0.50
CA LEU A 121 9.47 -7.77 1.57
C LEU A 121 8.62 -7.18 2.69
N LYS A 122 7.57 -7.88 3.12
CA LYS A 122 6.61 -7.41 4.12
C LYS A 122 6.40 -8.47 5.17
N GLY A 123 6.47 -8.07 6.44
CA GLY A 123 6.35 -8.97 7.57
C GLY A 123 5.35 -8.48 8.60
N LEU A 124 4.46 -9.36 9.04
CA LEU A 124 3.54 -9.13 10.15
C LEU A 124 4.31 -9.28 11.46
N VAL A 125 4.45 -8.19 12.22
CA VAL A 125 5.22 -8.16 13.47
C VAL A 125 4.35 -8.19 14.71
N PHE A 126 3.06 -7.81 14.59
CA PHE A 126 2.11 -7.86 15.69
C PHE A 126 0.70 -8.11 15.17
N ARG A 127 -0.04 -8.98 15.88
CA ARG A 127 -1.46 -9.28 15.67
C ARG A 127 -2.13 -9.44 17.03
N ASP A 128 -3.27 -8.79 17.20
CA ASP A 128 -4.13 -8.91 18.39
C ASP A 128 -5.58 -9.06 17.92
N ASP A 129 -6.03 -10.30 17.81
CA ASP A 129 -7.37 -10.65 17.33
C ASP A 129 -8.49 -10.11 18.23
N PRO A 130 -8.42 -10.22 19.58
CA PRO A 130 -9.43 -9.62 20.45
C PRO A 130 -9.58 -8.10 20.28
N ARG A 131 -8.52 -7.40 19.90
CA ARG A 131 -8.54 -5.96 19.68
C ARG A 131 -8.58 -5.56 18.21
N GLU A 132 -8.68 -6.53 17.30
CA GLU A 132 -8.70 -6.31 15.85
C GLU A 132 -7.51 -5.43 15.38
N MET A 133 -6.28 -5.81 15.76
CA MET A 133 -5.07 -5.04 15.44
C MET A 133 -4.09 -5.84 14.61
N LEU A 134 -3.51 -5.18 13.61
CA LEU A 134 -2.37 -5.65 12.82
C LEU A 134 -1.28 -4.58 12.77
N LEU A 135 -0.03 -5.01 12.82
CA LEU A 135 1.14 -4.17 12.56
C LEU A 135 2.13 -4.94 11.70
N SER A 136 2.48 -4.36 10.55
CA SER A 136 3.45 -4.94 9.62
C SER A 136 4.58 -3.95 9.35
N VAL A 137 5.74 -4.48 9.02
CA VAL A 137 6.88 -3.72 8.54
C VAL A 137 7.26 -4.19 7.15
N GLY A 138 7.79 -3.30 6.33
CA GLY A 138 8.18 -3.63 4.97
C GLY A 138 9.48 -2.97 4.54
N LEU A 139 10.05 -3.51 3.49
CA LEU A 139 11.17 -2.94 2.76
C LEU A 139 10.89 -3.09 1.27
N GLU A 140 10.79 -1.96 0.58
CA GLU A 140 10.70 -1.93 -0.87
C GLU A 140 12.04 -1.53 -1.47
N TRP A 141 12.41 -2.15 -2.56
CA TRP A 141 13.59 -1.82 -3.36
C TRP A 141 13.21 -1.60 -4.81
N GLY A 142 13.17 -0.33 -5.22
CA GLY A 142 13.08 0.07 -6.62
C GLY A 142 14.40 -0.18 -7.34
N LEU A 143 14.34 -1.03 -8.37
CA LEU A 143 15.54 -1.43 -9.12
C LEU A 143 15.98 -0.30 -10.07
N PRO A 144 17.23 0.19 -9.97
CA PRO A 144 17.71 1.25 -10.84
C PRO A 144 17.89 0.73 -12.27
N GLY A 145 17.56 1.60 -13.25
CA GLY A 145 17.80 1.32 -14.67
C GLY A 145 16.80 0.36 -15.33
N VAL A 146 15.76 -0.05 -14.61
CA VAL A 146 14.60 -0.76 -15.16
C VAL A 146 13.53 0.24 -15.54
N GLY A 147 12.96 0.10 -16.76
CA GLY A 147 11.93 1.01 -17.23
C GLY A 147 12.45 2.08 -18.18
N ARG A 148 11.57 3.04 -18.52
CA ARG A 148 11.84 4.07 -19.49
C ARG A 148 12.50 5.29 -18.84
N ARG A 149 13.66 5.70 -19.32
CA ARG A 149 14.43 6.84 -18.79
C ARG A 149 13.63 8.13 -18.62
N GLN A 150 12.69 8.41 -19.54
CA GLN A 150 11.86 9.61 -19.50
C GLN A 150 10.79 9.60 -18.38
N LEU A 151 10.56 8.46 -17.77
CA LEU A 151 9.64 8.31 -16.64
C LEU A 151 10.35 8.38 -15.29
N GLU A 152 11.66 8.68 -15.30
CA GLU A 152 12.49 8.89 -14.10
C GLU A 152 12.54 7.67 -13.18
N ALA A 153 12.68 6.47 -13.77
CA ALA A 153 12.87 5.25 -13.00
C ALA A 153 14.17 5.32 -12.17
N HIS A 154 14.07 5.86 -10.96
CA HIS A 154 15.18 5.94 -10.01
C HIS A 154 15.20 4.69 -9.14
N GLY A 155 16.41 4.19 -8.83
CA GLY A 155 16.54 3.24 -7.75
C GLY A 155 16.22 3.91 -6.41
N ALA A 156 15.46 3.24 -5.57
CA ALA A 156 15.15 3.70 -4.22
C ALA A 156 15.06 2.53 -3.24
N ILE A 157 15.22 2.83 -1.95
CA ILE A 157 14.94 1.91 -0.85
C ILE A 157 13.93 2.60 0.05
N THR A 158 12.82 1.90 0.35
CA THR A 158 11.71 2.44 1.15
C THR A 158 11.39 1.49 2.30
N PRO A 159 11.95 1.67 3.50
CA PRO A 159 11.41 1.04 4.69
C PRO A 159 10.01 1.59 4.98
N GLY A 160 9.09 0.70 5.38
CA GLY A 160 7.69 1.01 5.62
C GLY A 160 7.15 0.41 6.90
N LEU A 161 6.08 1.03 7.42
CA LEU A 161 5.28 0.59 8.55
C LEU A 161 3.81 0.64 8.15
N PHE A 162 3.05 -0.41 8.47
CA PHE A 162 1.65 -0.54 8.12
C PHE A 162 0.86 -0.99 9.34
N PHE A 163 -0.28 -0.37 9.60
CA PHE A 163 -1.10 -0.72 10.74
C PHE A 163 -2.58 -0.81 10.38
N GLY A 164 -3.31 -1.63 11.13
CA GLY A 164 -4.76 -1.72 11.09
C GLY A 164 -5.34 -1.80 12.49
N LYS A 165 -6.45 -1.11 12.74
CA LYS A 165 -7.21 -1.16 13.98
C LYS A 165 -8.71 -1.12 13.67
N GLY A 166 -9.40 -2.21 13.98
CA GLY A 166 -10.87 -2.25 14.01
C GLY A 166 -11.40 -1.76 15.36
N PHE A 167 -12.64 -1.32 15.40
CA PHE A 167 -13.27 -0.78 16.60
C PHE A 167 -14.26 -1.77 17.24
N GLY A 168 -14.16 -3.07 16.89
CA GLY A 168 -15.06 -4.11 17.41
C GLY A 168 -14.98 -4.32 18.91
N ASP A 169 -13.83 -4.00 19.51
CA ASP A 169 -13.57 -4.10 20.95
C ASP A 169 -14.11 -2.94 21.81
N LEU A 170 -14.74 -1.94 21.17
CA LEU A 170 -15.32 -0.82 21.92
C LEU A 170 -16.46 -1.26 22.85
N PRO A 171 -16.62 -0.62 24.02
CA PRO A 171 -17.68 -0.91 24.96
C PRO A 171 -19.08 -0.64 24.38
N ASP A 172 -20.13 -1.21 24.98
CA ASP A 172 -21.50 -1.12 24.45
C ASP A 172 -22.02 0.32 24.29
N GLY A 173 -21.57 1.25 25.12
CA GLY A 173 -21.92 2.68 24.96
C GLY A 173 -21.40 3.30 23.66
N LEU A 174 -20.40 2.70 23.02
CA LEU A 174 -19.80 3.13 21.75
C LEU A 174 -20.04 2.12 20.61
N ALA A 175 -20.97 1.21 20.80
CA ALA A 175 -21.23 0.12 19.86
C ALA A 175 -21.58 0.57 18.44
N ALA A 176 -22.08 1.81 18.24
CA ALA A 176 -22.33 2.38 16.91
C ALA A 176 -21.04 2.62 16.10
N LEU A 177 -19.89 2.68 16.77
CA LEU A 177 -18.57 2.84 16.11
C LEU A 177 -17.91 1.51 15.76
N ARG A 178 -18.38 0.40 16.28
CA ARG A 178 -17.82 -0.95 16.04
C ARG A 178 -17.71 -1.32 14.55
N PRO A 179 -18.58 -0.89 13.61
CA PRO A 179 -18.41 -1.17 12.19
C PRO A 179 -17.19 -0.46 11.56
N PHE A 180 -16.62 0.53 12.20
CA PHE A 180 -15.50 1.29 11.65
C PHE A 180 -14.16 0.60 11.94
N ALA A 181 -13.20 0.86 11.04
CA ALA A 181 -11.80 0.52 11.18
C ALA A 181 -10.93 1.63 10.59
N VAL A 182 -9.69 1.72 11.05
CA VAL A 182 -8.65 2.60 10.51
C VAL A 182 -7.48 1.74 10.09
N THR A 183 -6.95 1.99 8.89
CA THR A 183 -5.65 1.49 8.46
C THR A 183 -4.74 2.66 8.14
N GLY A 184 -3.43 2.42 8.11
CA GLY A 184 -2.48 3.44 7.69
C GLY A 184 -1.13 2.86 7.35
N ALA A 185 -0.39 3.66 6.58
CA ALA A 185 0.95 3.34 6.14
C ALA A 185 1.87 4.55 6.29
N PHE A 186 3.14 4.26 6.50
CA PHE A 186 4.23 5.22 6.53
C PHE A 186 5.42 4.60 5.83
N GLY A 187 5.98 5.27 4.83
CA GLY A 187 7.17 4.86 4.09
C GLY A 187 8.16 6.01 3.98
N TRP A 188 9.44 5.70 4.07
CA TRP A 188 10.52 6.65 3.84
C TRP A 188 11.34 6.25 2.62
N GLU A 189 11.00 6.83 1.47
CA GLU A 189 11.73 6.61 0.23
C GLU A 189 13.07 7.34 0.26
N ARG A 190 14.13 6.59 0.00
CA ARG A 190 15.49 7.09 -0.12
C ARG A 190 16.07 6.68 -1.48
N PRO A 191 16.28 7.65 -2.38
CA PRO A 191 16.92 7.39 -3.67
C PRO A 191 18.33 6.81 -3.50
N THR A 192 18.65 5.75 -4.28
CA THR A 192 19.95 5.07 -4.24
C THR A 192 20.91 5.56 -5.33
N GLY A 193 20.39 6.29 -6.33
CA GLY A 193 21.17 6.82 -7.45
C GLY A 193 21.86 8.17 -7.16
N ARG A 194 22.78 8.54 -8.04
CA ARG A 194 23.36 9.90 -8.07
C ARG A 194 22.45 10.77 -8.93
N GLY A 195 21.69 11.66 -8.32
CA GLY A 195 20.77 12.57 -9.04
C GLY A 195 20.18 13.64 -8.14
N PRO A 196 19.35 14.52 -8.67
CA PRO A 196 18.66 15.56 -7.90
C PRO A 196 17.53 15.03 -7.02
N ALA A 197 17.19 13.72 -7.10
CA ALA A 197 16.15 13.10 -6.30
C ALA A 197 16.41 13.28 -4.80
N THR A 198 15.37 13.55 -4.04
CA THR A 198 15.43 13.79 -2.58
C THR A 198 14.58 12.76 -1.86
N ASP A 199 14.90 12.53 -0.60
CA ASP A 199 14.10 11.65 0.24
C ASP A 199 12.64 12.14 0.27
N VAL A 200 11.69 11.20 0.24
CA VAL A 200 10.25 11.46 0.35
C VAL A 200 9.69 10.60 1.47
N VAL A 201 8.82 11.19 2.29
CA VAL A 201 7.99 10.45 3.24
C VAL A 201 6.61 10.28 2.60
N HIS A 202 6.24 9.04 2.32
CA HIS A 202 4.91 8.62 1.91
C HIS A 202 4.11 8.25 3.15
N TRP A 203 2.89 8.71 3.24
CA TRP A 203 2.01 8.34 4.34
C TRP A 203 0.56 8.30 3.89
N GLY A 204 -0.21 7.46 4.53
CA GLY A 204 -1.63 7.33 4.26
C GLY A 204 -2.40 6.89 5.49
N ALA A 205 -3.69 7.18 5.50
CA ALA A 205 -4.64 6.67 6.46
C ALA A 205 -5.99 6.45 5.77
N SER A 206 -6.67 5.36 6.09
CA SER A 206 -8.01 5.04 5.60
C SER A 206 -8.97 4.87 6.76
N LEU A 207 -10.15 5.45 6.65
CA LEU A 207 -11.31 5.14 7.48
C LEU A 207 -12.24 4.23 6.67
N GLN A 208 -12.51 3.05 7.17
CA GLN A 208 -13.29 2.00 6.53
C GLN A 208 -14.56 1.70 7.33
N PHE A 209 -15.66 1.38 6.64
CA PHE A 209 -16.93 1.00 7.27
C PHE A 209 -17.36 -0.37 6.75
N SER A 210 -17.45 -1.37 7.62
CA SER A 210 -17.84 -2.73 7.27
C SER A 210 -19.35 -2.92 7.39
N THR A 211 -20.02 -3.14 6.26
CA THR A 211 -21.45 -3.45 6.24
C THR A 211 -21.72 -4.85 6.80
N LEU A 212 -20.82 -5.81 6.59
CA LEU A 212 -20.92 -7.15 7.16
C LEU A 212 -20.87 -7.10 8.69
N TYR A 213 -19.96 -6.32 9.26
CA TYR A 213 -19.86 -6.14 10.70
C TYR A 213 -21.15 -5.54 11.28
N LEU A 214 -21.76 -4.60 10.56
CA LEU A 214 -23.04 -4.01 10.96
C LEU A 214 -24.17 -5.05 10.92
N THR A 215 -24.30 -5.81 9.84
CA THR A 215 -25.36 -6.82 9.69
C THR A 215 -25.23 -7.95 10.72
N GLY A 216 -24.02 -8.47 10.94
CA GLY A 216 -23.75 -9.49 11.94
C GLY A 216 -24.22 -9.09 13.34
N ARG A 217 -24.06 -7.82 13.70
CA ARG A 217 -24.56 -7.28 14.98
C ARG A 217 -26.07 -7.32 15.11
N PHE A 218 -26.83 -7.04 14.05
CA PHE A 218 -28.31 -7.03 14.10
C PHE A 218 -28.91 -8.42 13.97
N THR A 219 -28.23 -9.35 13.33
CA THR A 219 -28.72 -10.71 13.10
C THR A 219 -28.28 -11.70 14.15
N GLY A 220 -27.39 -11.29 15.07
CA GLY A 220 -26.83 -12.17 16.11
C GLY A 220 -25.88 -13.24 15.58
N GLY A 221 -25.51 -13.16 14.31
CA GLY A 221 -24.53 -14.06 13.69
C GLY A 221 -23.09 -13.60 13.94
N PRO A 222 -22.09 -14.45 13.68
CA PRO A 222 -20.70 -14.03 13.69
C PRO A 222 -20.50 -12.91 12.64
N PRO A 223 -19.74 -11.86 12.96
CA PRO A 223 -19.57 -10.71 12.09
C PRO A 223 -18.82 -11.03 10.78
N LEU A 224 -17.98 -12.05 10.79
CA LEU A 224 -17.34 -12.61 9.61
C LEU A 224 -17.83 -14.03 9.41
N GLN A 225 -18.59 -14.25 8.35
CA GLN A 225 -18.92 -15.57 7.83
C GLN A 225 -18.43 -15.63 6.40
N GLU A 226 -17.81 -16.70 6.02
CA GLU A 226 -17.58 -16.98 4.61
C GLU A 226 -18.89 -17.41 3.94
N PRO A 227 -19.15 -16.95 2.72
CA PRO A 227 -18.35 -16.03 1.88
C PRO A 227 -18.36 -14.58 2.37
N LEU A 228 -17.23 -13.85 2.14
CA LEU A 228 -17.05 -12.44 2.53
C LEU A 228 -17.76 -11.48 1.57
N PHE A 229 -19.05 -11.63 1.38
CA PHE A 229 -19.78 -10.71 0.49
C PHE A 229 -20.14 -9.43 1.22
N GLN A 230 -19.37 -8.37 1.01
CA GLN A 230 -19.64 -7.10 1.64
C GLN A 230 -19.25 -5.88 0.82
N TRP A 231 -19.98 -4.81 1.05
CA TRP A 231 -19.63 -3.47 0.62
C TRP A 231 -18.93 -2.73 1.76
N LEU A 232 -17.82 -2.08 1.43
CA LEU A 232 -17.05 -1.29 2.39
C LEU A 232 -16.83 0.11 1.84
N PRO A 233 -17.67 1.08 2.20
CA PRO A 233 -17.34 2.49 2.01
C PRO A 233 -16.05 2.84 2.75
N LEU A 234 -15.19 3.63 2.12
CA LEU A 234 -13.93 4.07 2.71
C LEU A 234 -13.57 5.48 2.27
N VAL A 235 -12.72 6.12 3.04
CA VAL A 235 -12.10 7.40 2.69
C VAL A 235 -10.63 7.28 3.00
N GLU A 236 -9.78 7.50 1.99
CA GLU A 236 -8.33 7.54 2.18
C GLU A 236 -7.82 8.98 2.20
N LEU A 237 -6.84 9.21 3.05
CA LEU A 237 -5.97 10.38 3.03
C LEU A 237 -4.59 9.89 2.64
N ALA A 238 -3.99 10.50 1.63
CA ALA A 238 -2.63 10.17 1.22
C ALA A 238 -1.79 11.44 1.08
N GLY A 239 -0.51 11.32 1.39
CA GLY A 239 0.40 12.44 1.31
C GLY A 239 1.84 12.03 1.03
N ASP A 240 2.50 12.84 0.18
CA ASP A 240 3.91 12.77 -0.13
C ASP A 240 4.61 14.00 0.40
N THR A 241 5.54 13.80 1.33
CA THR A 241 6.30 14.87 1.98
C THR A 241 7.77 14.78 1.57
N PRO A 242 8.21 15.50 0.54
CA PRO A 242 9.61 15.53 0.15
C PRO A 242 10.45 16.26 1.22
N ARG A 243 11.69 15.81 1.43
CA ARG A 243 12.62 16.45 2.36
C ARG A 243 12.84 17.94 2.04
N ARG A 244 12.73 18.30 0.75
CA ARG A 244 12.80 19.68 0.27
C ARG A 244 11.57 19.93 -0.59
N GLY A 245 10.69 20.79 -0.13
CA GLY A 245 9.43 21.09 -0.79
C GLY A 245 8.26 21.10 0.18
N LYS A 246 7.07 21.01 -0.36
CA LYS A 246 5.84 21.00 0.41
C LYS A 246 5.13 19.67 0.21
N THR A 247 4.39 19.26 1.22
CA THR A 247 3.57 18.06 1.18
C THR A 247 2.48 18.17 0.12
N VAL A 248 2.36 17.17 -0.72
CA VAL A 248 1.23 16.96 -1.63
C VAL A 248 0.22 16.06 -0.92
N MET A 249 -1.06 16.46 -0.87
CA MET A 249 -2.10 15.71 -0.13
C MET A 249 -3.34 15.52 -0.97
N THR A 250 -3.92 14.33 -0.90
CA THR A 250 -5.21 13.98 -1.51
C THR A 250 -6.17 13.40 -0.48
N ILE A 251 -7.46 13.54 -0.74
CA ILE A 251 -8.53 12.83 -0.07
C ILE A 251 -9.30 12.02 -1.10
N ASN A 252 -9.49 10.74 -0.84
CA ASN A 252 -9.98 9.79 -1.83
C ASN A 252 -11.19 9.05 -1.25
N PRO A 253 -12.40 9.57 -1.42
CA PRO A 253 -13.63 8.85 -1.06
C PRO A 253 -13.85 7.72 -2.06
N GLY A 254 -14.21 6.54 -1.55
CA GLY A 254 -14.38 5.35 -2.35
C GLY A 254 -15.27 4.29 -1.74
N ILE A 255 -15.35 3.18 -2.44
CA ILE A 255 -16.10 2.00 -2.05
C ILE A 255 -15.39 0.76 -2.55
N ALA A 256 -15.31 -0.26 -1.71
CA ALA A 256 -14.84 -1.58 -2.07
C ALA A 256 -15.98 -2.60 -1.98
N TYR A 257 -15.96 -3.57 -2.87
CA TYR A 257 -16.75 -4.79 -2.79
C TYR A 257 -15.80 -5.97 -2.61
N VAL A 258 -16.02 -6.77 -1.59
CA VAL A 258 -15.22 -7.94 -1.26
C VAL A 258 -16.08 -9.19 -1.45
N GLY A 259 -15.59 -10.11 -2.26
CA GLY A 259 -16.12 -11.45 -2.46
C GLY A 259 -15.18 -12.49 -1.85
N ASP A 260 -15.45 -13.76 -2.11
CA ASP A 260 -14.69 -14.89 -1.54
C ASP A 260 -13.20 -14.88 -1.92
N SER A 261 -12.92 -14.57 -3.17
CA SER A 261 -11.57 -14.70 -3.75
C SER A 261 -11.05 -13.41 -4.40
N TYR A 262 -11.77 -12.29 -4.22
CA TYR A 262 -11.41 -11.02 -4.85
C TYR A 262 -11.97 -9.82 -4.11
N GLN A 263 -11.33 -8.67 -4.35
CA GLN A 263 -11.84 -7.35 -4.01
C GLN A 263 -11.83 -6.48 -5.26
N ILE A 264 -12.91 -5.71 -5.49
CA ILE A 264 -12.95 -4.63 -6.46
C ILE A 264 -13.20 -3.34 -5.69
N ALA A 265 -12.40 -2.32 -5.95
CA ALA A 265 -12.55 -1.03 -5.28
C ALA A 265 -12.43 0.12 -6.29
N ALA A 266 -13.11 1.23 -6.00
CA ALA A 266 -13.02 2.45 -6.78
C ALA A 266 -13.02 3.67 -5.88
N GLU A 267 -12.18 4.67 -6.22
CA GLU A 267 -12.02 5.92 -5.48
C GLU A 267 -11.93 7.12 -6.41
N LEU A 268 -12.45 8.24 -5.94
CA LEU A 268 -12.17 9.54 -6.54
C LEU A 268 -10.90 10.10 -5.91
N ILE A 269 -9.97 10.58 -6.73
CA ILE A 269 -8.78 11.27 -6.25
C ILE A 269 -9.06 12.77 -6.26
N LEU A 270 -9.07 13.40 -5.09
CA LEU A 270 -9.35 14.83 -4.92
C LEU A 270 -8.18 15.53 -4.24
N PRO A 271 -7.69 16.66 -4.81
CA PRO A 271 -6.60 17.42 -4.20
C PRO A 271 -7.09 18.05 -2.87
N LEU A 272 -6.33 17.88 -1.79
CA LEU A 272 -6.66 18.42 -0.48
C LEU A 272 -5.93 19.74 -0.21
N ASN A 273 -4.80 20.00 -0.85
CA ASN A 273 -4.03 21.22 -0.68
C ASN A 273 -3.60 21.84 -2.03
N ARG A 274 -2.99 23.03 -1.97
CA ARG A 274 -2.54 23.77 -3.16
C ARG A 274 -1.44 23.05 -3.93
N GLU A 275 -0.61 22.32 -3.24
CA GLU A 275 0.53 21.57 -3.77
C GLU A 275 0.08 20.38 -4.59
N ALA A 276 -1.04 19.73 -4.24
CA ALA A 276 -1.70 18.73 -5.07
C ALA A 276 -2.33 19.33 -6.35
N GLY A 277 -2.40 20.66 -6.42
CA GLY A 277 -2.89 21.39 -7.59
C GLY A 277 -4.40 21.31 -7.73
N ARG A 278 -4.87 21.21 -8.99
CA ARG A 278 -6.28 21.02 -9.35
C ARG A 278 -6.47 19.71 -10.13
N ALA A 279 -5.60 18.76 -9.93
CA ALA A 279 -5.74 17.44 -10.51
C ALA A 279 -6.88 16.71 -9.79
N SER A 280 -7.77 16.12 -10.54
CA SER A 280 -8.76 15.18 -10.01
C SER A 280 -8.72 13.91 -10.85
N GLY A 281 -9.12 12.81 -10.29
CA GLY A 281 -9.01 11.54 -10.99
C GLY A 281 -9.90 10.46 -10.41
N LEU A 282 -9.76 9.31 -11.01
CA LEU A 282 -10.40 8.05 -10.59
C LEU A 282 -9.31 7.00 -10.43
N MET A 283 -9.47 6.16 -9.43
CA MET A 283 -8.68 4.96 -9.22
C MET A 283 -9.60 3.76 -9.11
N VAL A 284 -9.20 2.64 -9.73
CA VAL A 284 -9.92 1.36 -9.65
C VAL A 284 -8.90 0.27 -9.39
N LYS A 285 -9.16 -0.59 -8.39
CA LYS A 285 -8.31 -1.72 -8.02
C LYS A 285 -9.09 -3.02 -8.15
N LEU A 286 -8.47 -4.01 -8.76
CA LEU A 286 -8.83 -5.42 -8.65
C LEU A 286 -7.74 -6.10 -7.83
N LEU A 287 -8.13 -6.74 -6.74
CA LEU A 287 -7.28 -7.57 -5.90
C LEU A 287 -7.82 -8.99 -5.93
N LEU A 288 -6.96 -9.95 -6.20
CA LEU A 288 -7.26 -11.38 -6.24
C LEU A 288 -6.53 -12.07 -5.08
N PHE A 289 -7.27 -12.81 -4.27
CA PHE A 289 -6.71 -13.69 -3.24
C PHE A 289 -6.28 -14.99 -3.92
N THR A 290 -4.98 -15.11 -4.17
CA THR A 290 -4.46 -16.19 -5.02
C THR A 290 -4.47 -17.53 -4.32
N ASP A 291 -4.46 -17.56 -3.00
CA ASP A 291 -4.62 -18.75 -2.17
C ASP A 291 -6.03 -19.37 -2.30
N ASP A 292 -7.09 -18.57 -2.43
CA ASP A 292 -8.44 -19.06 -2.71
C ASP A 292 -8.63 -19.52 -4.14
N LEU A 293 -8.04 -18.78 -5.10
CA LEU A 293 -8.18 -19.09 -6.52
C LEU A 293 -7.38 -20.33 -6.93
N LEU A 294 -6.19 -20.50 -6.37
CA LEU A 294 -5.24 -21.54 -6.73
C LEU A 294 -4.62 -22.19 -5.47
N PRO A 295 -5.42 -22.82 -4.58
CA PRO A 295 -4.95 -23.30 -3.27
C PRO A 295 -3.88 -24.39 -3.37
N SER A 296 -3.73 -25.04 -4.52
CA SER A 296 -2.65 -26.02 -4.76
C SER A 296 -1.27 -25.38 -4.95
N LEU A 297 -1.21 -24.13 -5.40
CA LEU A 297 0.01 -23.36 -5.64
C LEU A 297 0.26 -22.32 -4.55
N PHE A 298 -0.80 -21.72 -4.02
CA PHE A 298 -0.82 -20.70 -3.00
C PHE A 298 -1.56 -21.24 -1.76
N GLY A 299 -1.70 -20.48 -0.70
CA GLY A 299 -2.40 -20.92 0.53
C GLY A 299 -1.52 -21.73 1.48
N LYS A 300 -0.28 -22.07 1.06
CA LYS A 300 0.75 -22.61 1.97
C LYS A 300 2.02 -21.81 1.77
N PRO A 301 2.63 -21.31 2.85
CA PRO A 301 3.92 -20.63 2.76
C PRO A 301 4.97 -21.53 2.08
N LEU A 302 5.94 -20.92 1.38
CA LEU A 302 7.02 -21.67 0.72
C LEU A 302 7.91 -22.40 1.71
N PHE A 303 8.06 -21.84 2.92
CA PHE A 303 8.87 -22.39 4.02
C PHE A 303 7.95 -22.62 5.24
N ALA A 304 6.96 -23.47 5.08
CA ALA A 304 6.17 -23.98 6.20
C ALA A 304 6.88 -25.23 6.72
N ASP A 305 7.25 -25.25 8.01
CA ASP A 305 7.67 -26.43 8.72
C ASP A 305 6.49 -27.35 9.02
#